data_8f6765a87ca405209616ea1c94a66e71
#
_entry.id   8f6765a87ca405209616ea1c94a66e71
#
_cell.length_a   1.000
_cell.length_b   1.000
_cell.length_c   1.000
_cell.angle_alpha   90.00
_cell.angle_beta   90.00
_cell.angle_gamma   90.00
#
_symmetry.space_group_name_H-M   'P 1'
#
loop_
_entity.id
_entity.type
_entity.pdbx_description
1 polymer ?
#
loop_
_entity_poly.entity_id
_entity_poly.type
_entity_poly.pdbx_seq_one_letter_code
_entity_poly.pdbx_strand_id
1 'polypeptide(L)'
;MKKGLIGIQMSTIKKKIEELGAYETLKACAELGYHCVEISQVAMTPENVAGMKKACDEFGIKVAACSASLEPTMPGMPGEFLVSDFDKIVADCKALNCDMLRIGMLPMNCMGNREKALDFVRRADEMAGRLKEHGIDLYYHNHHIEFVKYDGEYLLDIIKNNTKYMGFELDIHWIHRGGENPVEFIKKYDGRIRLLHLKDYRIAEVKLPEGGYNPETFMQAFTSNVQFAEVGEGNLPVKECMETALACGSEYFLIEQDDTYGRDPFESLKISRDNLIKLGYEDWFTL
;
A
#
# COMPACT_ATOMS: atom_id res chain seq x y z
N MET A 1 -21.07 1.12 -15.54
CA MET A 1 -19.73 0.49 -15.66
C MET A 1 -19.29 0.09 -14.26
N LYS A 2 -18.48 -0.96 -14.11
CA LYS A 2 -17.86 -1.29 -12.81
C LYS A 2 -17.00 -0.09 -12.41
N LYS A 3 -17.13 0.41 -11.17
CA LYS A 3 -16.28 1.46 -10.63
C LYS A 3 -15.41 0.89 -9.52
N GLY A 4 -14.24 1.48 -9.29
CA GLY A 4 -13.43 1.23 -8.11
C GLY A 4 -13.78 2.18 -6.98
N LEU A 5 -13.16 2.00 -5.83
CA LEU A 5 -13.21 2.92 -4.71
C LEU A 5 -11.80 3.43 -4.42
N ILE A 6 -11.63 4.76 -4.47
CA ILE A 6 -10.36 5.41 -4.17
C ILE A 6 -10.28 5.69 -2.67
N GLY A 7 -9.15 5.37 -2.09
CA GLY A 7 -8.89 5.55 -0.67
C GLY A 7 -7.47 6.01 -0.36
N ILE A 8 -7.15 6.03 0.91
CA ILE A 8 -5.86 6.45 1.45
C ILE A 8 -5.21 5.26 2.15
N GLN A 9 -3.96 4.98 1.83
CA GLN A 9 -3.10 4.15 2.67
C GLN A 9 -2.60 5.01 3.86
N MET A 10 -2.92 4.58 5.08
CA MET A 10 -2.82 5.43 6.27
C MET A 10 -1.39 5.73 6.73
N SER A 11 -0.35 5.05 6.18
CA SER A 11 1.03 5.46 6.45
C SER A 11 1.32 6.90 5.98
N THR A 12 0.63 7.36 4.94
CA THR A 12 0.71 8.74 4.42
C THR A 12 0.31 9.78 5.48
N ILE A 13 -0.62 9.42 6.35
CA ILE A 13 -1.19 10.30 7.40
C ILE A 13 -0.84 9.85 8.83
N LYS A 14 0.08 8.91 9.02
CA LYS A 14 0.40 8.35 10.36
C LYS A 14 0.79 9.41 11.39
N LYS A 15 1.53 10.44 10.98
CA LYS A 15 1.90 11.56 11.85
C LYS A 15 0.68 12.35 12.32
N LYS A 16 -0.34 12.51 11.46
CA LYS A 16 -1.59 13.16 11.84
C LYS A 16 -2.38 12.33 12.85
N ILE A 17 -2.30 11.01 12.76
CA ILE A 17 -2.92 10.12 13.76
C ILE A 17 -2.22 10.25 15.10
N GLU A 18 -0.89 10.36 15.13
CA GLU A 18 -0.12 10.60 16.34
C GLU A 18 -0.44 11.98 16.97
N GLU A 19 -0.65 13.01 16.13
CA GLU A 19 -0.95 14.38 16.55
C GLU A 19 -2.40 14.59 17.00
N LEU A 20 -3.38 14.06 16.27
CA LEU A 20 -4.80 14.37 16.38
C LEU A 20 -5.63 13.21 16.91
N GLY A 21 -5.08 11.99 16.92
CA GLY A 21 -5.81 10.76 17.14
C GLY A 21 -6.51 10.24 15.89
N ALA A 22 -6.87 8.96 15.90
CA ALA A 22 -7.41 8.27 14.74
C ALA A 22 -8.78 8.83 14.29
N TYR A 23 -9.67 9.16 15.22
CA TYR A 23 -11.00 9.68 14.90
C TYR A 23 -10.94 11.03 14.17
N GLU A 24 -10.23 12.04 14.70
CA GLU A 24 -10.16 13.37 14.11
C GLU A 24 -9.41 13.34 12.76
N THR A 25 -8.39 12.49 12.64
CA THR A 25 -7.66 12.31 11.37
C THR A 25 -8.56 11.74 10.29
N LEU A 26 -9.34 10.69 10.58
CA LEU A 26 -10.26 10.10 9.59
C LEU A 26 -11.43 11.03 9.27
N LYS A 27 -11.91 11.83 10.25
CA LYS A 27 -12.88 12.90 10.00
C LYS A 27 -12.34 13.90 8.98
N ALA A 28 -11.11 14.38 9.16
CA ALA A 28 -10.47 15.29 8.20
C ALA A 28 -10.33 14.67 6.81
N CYS A 29 -10.03 13.36 6.70
CA CYS A 29 -10.02 12.64 5.44
C CYS A 29 -11.41 12.62 4.77
N ALA A 30 -12.47 12.37 5.54
CA ALA A 30 -13.85 12.40 5.04
C ALA A 30 -14.26 13.81 4.57
N GLU A 31 -13.87 14.85 5.31
CA GLU A 31 -14.08 16.25 4.92
C GLU A 31 -13.33 16.61 3.62
N LEU A 32 -12.20 15.98 3.35
CA LEU A 32 -11.51 16.05 2.06
C LEU A 32 -12.20 15.23 0.96
N GLY A 33 -13.22 14.44 1.30
CA GLY A 33 -13.97 13.59 0.37
C GLY A 33 -13.42 12.18 0.19
N TYR A 34 -12.57 11.70 1.09
CA TYR A 34 -12.10 10.32 1.08
C TYR A 34 -12.97 9.46 2.01
N HIS A 35 -13.65 8.47 1.43
CA HIS A 35 -14.49 7.53 2.16
C HIS A 35 -13.98 6.08 2.12
N CYS A 36 -12.68 5.91 1.90
CA CYS A 36 -12.01 4.61 1.95
C CYS A 36 -10.60 4.74 2.52
N VAL A 37 -10.19 3.78 3.33
CA VAL A 37 -8.84 3.73 3.90
C VAL A 37 -8.29 2.31 3.92
N GLU A 38 -6.98 2.19 3.86
CA GLU A 38 -6.22 1.00 4.23
C GLU A 38 -5.43 1.30 5.50
N ILE A 39 -5.63 0.50 6.52
CA ILE A 39 -4.95 0.66 7.80
C ILE A 39 -3.56 0.02 7.73
N SER A 40 -2.55 0.86 7.75
CA SER A 40 -1.14 0.46 7.71
C SER A 40 -0.28 1.40 8.54
N GLN A 41 0.71 0.85 9.23
CA GLN A 41 1.65 1.58 10.09
C GLN A 41 0.96 2.43 11.18
N VAL A 42 -0.22 2.02 11.59
CA VAL A 42 -0.98 2.58 12.72
C VAL A 42 -1.03 1.52 13.80
N ALA A 43 -0.69 1.89 15.03
CA ALA A 43 -0.77 0.97 16.16
C ALA A 43 -2.23 0.57 16.42
N MET A 44 -2.53 -0.73 16.40
CA MET A 44 -3.87 -1.28 16.60
C MET A 44 -4.21 -1.37 18.10
N THR A 45 -4.01 -0.25 18.82
CA THR A 45 -4.43 -0.15 20.21
C THR A 45 -5.95 -0.13 20.31
N PRO A 46 -6.56 -0.57 21.44
CA PRO A 46 -8.01 -0.49 21.64
C PRO A 46 -8.58 0.92 21.40
N GLU A 47 -7.83 1.96 21.76
CA GLU A 47 -8.20 3.36 21.55
C GLU A 47 -8.24 3.71 20.05
N ASN A 48 -7.20 3.37 19.29
CA ASN A 48 -7.16 3.64 17.86
C ASN A 48 -8.23 2.84 17.12
N VAL A 49 -8.41 1.56 17.43
CA VAL A 49 -9.47 0.72 16.82
C VAL A 49 -10.85 1.32 17.10
N ALA A 50 -11.14 1.73 18.35
CA ALA A 50 -12.40 2.36 18.70
C ALA A 50 -12.59 3.72 17.98
N GLY A 51 -11.53 4.53 17.90
CA GLY A 51 -11.54 5.82 17.18
C GLY A 51 -11.79 5.65 15.69
N MET A 52 -11.08 4.72 15.05
CA MET A 52 -11.28 4.38 13.63
C MET A 52 -12.69 3.85 13.37
N LYS A 53 -13.15 2.89 14.21
CA LYS A 53 -14.51 2.37 14.08
C LYS A 53 -15.57 3.46 14.17
N LYS A 54 -15.46 4.36 15.15
CA LYS A 54 -16.38 5.47 15.32
C LYS A 54 -16.39 6.38 14.08
N ALA A 55 -15.23 6.73 13.56
CA ALA A 55 -15.12 7.56 12.36
C ALA A 55 -15.71 6.85 11.13
N CYS A 56 -15.44 5.56 10.96
CA CYS A 56 -16.01 4.77 9.87
C CYS A 56 -17.55 4.75 9.92
N ASP A 57 -18.12 4.52 11.10
CA ASP A 57 -19.56 4.46 11.29
C ASP A 57 -20.21 5.85 11.08
N GLU A 58 -19.57 6.93 11.53
CA GLU A 58 -20.14 8.28 11.50
C GLU A 58 -20.01 8.95 10.11
N PHE A 59 -18.88 8.73 9.43
CA PHE A 59 -18.59 9.40 8.15
C PHE A 59 -18.73 8.47 6.94
N GLY A 60 -19.19 7.23 7.11
CA GLY A 60 -19.34 6.28 6.01
C GLY A 60 -18.01 5.92 5.35
N ILE A 61 -16.96 5.65 6.16
CA ILE A 61 -15.65 5.28 5.65
C ILE A 61 -15.55 3.75 5.59
N LYS A 62 -15.22 3.21 4.42
CA LYS A 62 -14.92 1.79 4.22
C LYS A 62 -13.45 1.53 4.57
N VAL A 63 -13.19 0.53 5.39
CA VAL A 63 -11.84 -0.03 5.53
C VAL A 63 -11.64 -1.06 4.42
N ALA A 64 -10.75 -0.76 3.47
CA ALA A 64 -10.44 -1.64 2.35
C ALA A 64 -9.62 -2.84 2.82
N ALA A 65 -8.56 -2.60 3.59
CA ALA A 65 -7.74 -3.65 4.19
C ALA A 65 -7.12 -3.17 5.51
N CYS A 66 -6.84 -4.12 6.39
CA CYS A 66 -5.92 -3.95 7.51
C CYS A 66 -4.54 -4.52 7.15
N SER A 67 -3.51 -4.18 7.92
CA SER A 67 -2.16 -4.70 7.71
C SER A 67 -1.66 -5.46 8.93
N ALA A 68 -1.08 -6.63 8.70
CA ALA A 68 -0.31 -7.36 9.70
C ALA A 68 0.81 -8.16 9.02
N SER A 69 1.99 -8.20 9.63
CA SER A 69 3.05 -9.08 9.16
C SER A 69 2.80 -10.53 9.63
N LEU A 70 3.31 -11.51 8.88
CA LEU A 70 3.27 -12.90 9.31
C LEU A 70 4.07 -13.09 10.60
N GLU A 71 5.28 -12.52 10.61
CA GLU A 71 6.27 -12.56 11.69
C GLU A 71 7.10 -11.27 11.68
N PRO A 72 7.92 -10.96 12.69
CA PRO A 72 8.77 -9.77 12.69
C PRO A 72 9.64 -9.69 11.43
N THR A 73 9.66 -8.54 10.77
CA THR A 73 10.53 -8.30 9.60
C THR A 73 12.00 -8.25 9.98
N MET A 74 12.31 -7.89 11.23
CA MET A 74 13.64 -7.94 11.84
C MET A 74 13.53 -8.46 13.27
N PRO A 75 14.57 -9.15 13.79
CA PRO A 75 14.58 -9.62 15.18
C PRO A 75 14.36 -8.48 16.19
N GLY A 76 13.44 -8.68 17.15
CA GLY A 76 13.14 -7.70 18.19
C GLY A 76 12.27 -6.51 17.75
N MET A 77 11.78 -6.49 16.53
CA MET A 77 10.85 -5.47 16.07
C MET A 77 9.51 -5.61 16.80
N PRO A 78 9.00 -4.54 17.43
CA PRO A 78 7.71 -4.58 18.08
C PRO A 78 6.58 -4.61 17.04
N GLY A 79 5.45 -5.21 17.38
CA GLY A 79 4.27 -5.26 16.53
C GLY A 79 3.38 -6.44 16.87
N GLU A 80 2.30 -6.57 16.14
CA GLU A 80 1.39 -7.70 16.18
C GLU A 80 1.61 -8.54 14.92
N PHE A 81 1.70 -9.85 15.11
CA PHE A 81 2.07 -10.77 14.04
C PHE A 81 1.05 -11.91 13.94
N LEU A 82 0.75 -12.34 12.72
CA LEU A 82 -0.20 -13.41 12.49
C LEU A 82 0.18 -14.72 13.18
N VAL A 83 1.47 -14.98 13.40
CA VAL A 83 1.93 -16.19 14.11
C VAL A 83 1.67 -16.15 15.62
N SER A 84 1.59 -14.98 16.25
CA SER A 84 1.45 -14.80 17.71
C SER A 84 0.11 -14.17 18.13
N ASP A 85 -0.46 -13.28 17.29
CA ASP A 85 -1.59 -12.42 17.67
C ASP A 85 -2.83 -12.64 16.78
N PHE A 86 -2.95 -13.84 16.19
CA PHE A 86 -3.98 -14.17 15.20
C PHE A 86 -5.39 -13.78 15.63
N ASP A 87 -5.81 -14.18 16.83
CA ASP A 87 -7.18 -13.94 17.32
C ASP A 87 -7.47 -12.46 17.49
N LYS A 88 -6.48 -11.66 17.96
CA LYS A 88 -6.60 -10.21 18.07
C LYS A 88 -6.74 -9.57 16.70
N ILE A 89 -5.87 -9.93 15.75
CA ILE A 89 -5.91 -9.38 14.38
C ILE A 89 -7.25 -9.67 13.71
N VAL A 90 -7.77 -10.89 13.87
CA VAL A 90 -9.12 -11.26 13.38
C VAL A 90 -10.22 -10.43 14.07
N ALA A 91 -10.11 -10.21 15.39
CA ALA A 91 -11.08 -9.40 16.12
C ALA A 91 -11.07 -7.94 15.66
N ASP A 92 -9.90 -7.35 15.43
CA ASP A 92 -9.75 -5.98 14.94
C ASP A 92 -10.33 -5.82 13.53
N CYS A 93 -10.04 -6.75 12.61
CA CYS A 93 -10.64 -6.76 11.29
C CYS A 93 -12.17 -6.79 11.36
N LYS A 94 -12.72 -7.65 12.20
CA LYS A 94 -14.18 -7.74 12.41
C LYS A 94 -14.77 -6.47 13.02
N ALA A 95 -14.10 -5.87 14.02
CA ALA A 95 -14.53 -4.62 14.65
C ALA A 95 -14.62 -3.47 13.64
N LEU A 96 -13.73 -3.47 12.65
CA LEU A 96 -13.64 -2.47 11.59
C LEU A 96 -14.43 -2.84 10.32
N ASN A 97 -15.20 -3.92 10.36
CA ASN A 97 -15.96 -4.44 9.21
C ASN A 97 -15.08 -4.60 7.95
N CYS A 98 -13.87 -5.14 8.15
CA CYS A 98 -12.85 -5.33 7.13
C CYS A 98 -12.66 -6.83 6.84
N ASP A 99 -12.79 -7.21 5.58
CA ASP A 99 -12.67 -8.59 5.10
C ASP A 99 -11.36 -8.86 4.34
N MET A 100 -10.44 -7.90 4.37
CA MET A 100 -9.13 -8.04 3.75
C MET A 100 -8.00 -7.67 4.71
N LEU A 101 -6.95 -8.48 4.69
CA LEU A 101 -5.72 -8.24 5.42
C LEU A 101 -4.56 -8.30 4.44
N ARG A 102 -3.55 -7.47 4.63
CA ARG A 102 -2.35 -7.53 3.80
C ARG A 102 -1.07 -7.71 4.60
N ILE A 103 -0.10 -8.42 4.02
CA ILE A 103 1.29 -8.45 4.45
C ILE A 103 2.04 -7.42 3.64
N GLY A 104 2.65 -6.44 4.32
CA GLY A 104 3.34 -5.31 3.66
C GLY A 104 4.70 -5.69 3.09
N MET A 105 5.40 -6.67 3.65
CA MET A 105 6.74 -7.06 3.22
C MET A 105 7.15 -8.40 3.82
N LEU A 106 7.96 -9.17 3.09
CA LEU A 106 8.60 -10.37 3.65
C LEU A 106 9.74 -9.99 4.62
N PRO A 107 10.10 -10.89 5.58
CA PRO A 107 11.18 -10.63 6.51
C PRO A 107 12.53 -10.39 5.83
N MET A 108 13.36 -9.52 6.42
CA MET A 108 14.68 -9.17 5.89
C MET A 108 15.59 -10.37 5.65
N ASN A 109 15.48 -11.41 6.48
CA ASN A 109 16.28 -12.63 6.34
C ASN A 109 15.88 -13.51 5.15
N CYS A 110 14.74 -13.22 4.53
CA CYS A 110 14.28 -13.88 3.29
C CYS A 110 14.86 -13.20 2.04
N MET A 111 15.30 -11.95 2.17
CA MET A 111 15.86 -11.19 1.06
C MET A 111 17.20 -11.81 0.65
N GLY A 112 17.36 -12.08 -0.65
CA GLY A 112 18.57 -12.75 -1.17
C GLY A 112 18.68 -14.24 -0.83
N ASN A 113 17.64 -14.85 -0.26
CA ASN A 113 17.61 -16.28 0.06
C ASN A 113 16.30 -16.92 -0.43
N ARG A 114 16.37 -17.57 -1.58
CA ARG A 114 15.20 -18.19 -2.24
C ARG A 114 14.50 -19.23 -1.34
N GLU A 115 15.24 -20.07 -0.64
CA GLU A 115 14.66 -21.14 0.19
C GLU A 115 13.87 -20.56 1.36
N LYS A 116 14.43 -19.55 2.04
CA LYS A 116 13.73 -18.85 3.14
C LYS A 116 12.51 -18.10 2.61
N ALA A 117 12.61 -17.48 1.44
CA ALA A 117 11.46 -16.80 0.82
C ALA A 117 10.34 -17.81 0.51
N LEU A 118 10.65 -18.98 -0.04
CA LEU A 118 9.67 -20.03 -0.29
C LEU A 118 9.05 -20.60 1.00
N ASP A 119 9.84 -20.78 2.06
CA ASP A 119 9.29 -21.21 3.37
C ASP A 119 8.34 -20.15 3.93
N PHE A 120 8.71 -18.88 3.87
CA PHE A 120 7.81 -17.78 4.25
C PHE A 120 6.50 -17.80 3.44
N VAL A 121 6.60 -17.93 2.11
CA VAL A 121 5.46 -17.98 1.19
C VAL A 121 4.49 -19.11 1.54
N ARG A 122 5.02 -20.31 1.80
CA ARG A 122 4.22 -21.48 2.20
C ARG A 122 3.47 -21.21 3.52
N ARG A 123 4.15 -20.69 4.53
CA ARG A 123 3.54 -20.36 5.83
C ARG A 123 2.52 -19.22 5.71
N ALA A 124 2.78 -18.24 4.86
CA ALA A 124 1.83 -17.16 4.59
C ALA A 124 0.57 -17.66 3.88
N ASP A 125 0.70 -18.58 2.92
CA ASP A 125 -0.46 -19.16 2.23
C ASP A 125 -1.27 -20.11 3.15
N GLU A 126 -0.63 -20.86 4.05
CA GLU A 126 -1.29 -21.62 5.11
C GLU A 126 -2.09 -20.67 6.04
N MET A 127 -1.50 -19.53 6.41
CA MET A 127 -2.16 -18.51 7.21
C MET A 127 -3.35 -17.87 6.47
N ALA A 128 -3.20 -17.64 5.15
CA ALA A 128 -4.30 -17.19 4.31
C ALA A 128 -5.48 -18.15 4.31
N GLY A 129 -5.20 -19.46 4.28
CA GLY A 129 -6.23 -20.49 4.42
C GLY A 129 -6.98 -20.42 5.77
N ARG A 130 -6.26 -20.20 6.86
CA ARG A 130 -6.85 -20.01 8.21
C ARG A 130 -7.69 -18.74 8.30
N LEU A 131 -7.20 -17.61 7.79
CA LEU A 131 -7.93 -16.33 7.76
C LEU A 131 -9.23 -16.45 6.97
N LYS A 132 -9.22 -17.21 5.89
CA LYS A 132 -10.41 -17.44 5.06
C LYS A 132 -11.54 -18.14 5.82
N GLU A 133 -11.23 -19.01 6.80
CA GLU A 133 -12.22 -19.63 7.71
C GLU A 133 -12.94 -18.59 8.58
N HIS A 134 -12.32 -17.41 8.78
CA HIS A 134 -12.87 -16.27 9.49
C HIS A 134 -13.53 -15.22 8.57
N GLY A 135 -13.56 -15.48 7.25
CA GLY A 135 -14.09 -14.57 6.23
C GLY A 135 -13.14 -13.42 5.87
N ILE A 136 -11.83 -13.61 6.09
CA ILE A 136 -10.79 -12.61 5.79
C ILE A 136 -9.89 -13.17 4.70
N ASP A 137 -9.72 -12.43 3.60
CA ASP A 137 -8.79 -12.75 2.54
C ASP A 137 -7.44 -12.07 2.79
N LEU A 138 -6.33 -12.81 2.59
CA LEU A 138 -4.97 -12.31 2.76
C LEU A 138 -4.36 -11.89 1.44
N TYR A 139 -3.71 -10.73 1.42
CA TYR A 139 -3.02 -10.15 0.27
C TYR A 139 -1.54 -9.92 0.58
N TYR A 140 -0.69 -10.00 -0.44
CA TYR A 140 0.73 -9.65 -0.36
C TYR A 140 0.99 -8.36 -1.15
N HIS A 141 1.56 -7.36 -0.48
CA HIS A 141 1.98 -6.11 -1.11
C HIS A 141 3.43 -6.21 -1.61
N ASN A 142 3.68 -5.81 -2.86
CA ASN A 142 5.02 -5.82 -3.42
C ASN A 142 5.77 -4.51 -3.24
N HIS A 143 7.09 -4.64 -3.10
CA HIS A 143 8.06 -3.58 -3.30
C HIS A 143 8.93 -3.88 -4.54
N HIS A 144 10.00 -3.11 -4.74
CA HIS A 144 10.98 -3.39 -5.80
C HIS A 144 11.87 -4.61 -5.48
N ILE A 145 11.99 -4.99 -4.22
CA ILE A 145 12.86 -6.10 -3.77
C ILE A 145 12.37 -7.47 -4.28
N GLU A 146 11.09 -7.64 -4.54
CA GLU A 146 10.53 -8.87 -5.10
C GLU A 146 10.79 -9.02 -6.61
N PHE A 147 11.42 -8.01 -7.24
CA PHE A 147 11.90 -8.11 -8.63
C PHE A 147 13.31 -8.68 -8.74
N VAL A 148 13.91 -9.14 -7.63
CA VAL A 148 15.09 -10.01 -7.70
C VAL A 148 14.74 -11.29 -8.46
N LYS A 149 15.67 -11.76 -9.31
CA LYS A 149 15.47 -12.97 -10.11
C LYS A 149 16.19 -14.16 -9.49
N TYR A 150 15.48 -15.27 -9.44
CA TYR A 150 16.04 -16.59 -9.16
C TYR A 150 15.80 -17.49 -10.38
N ASP A 151 16.85 -17.99 -10.98
CA ASP A 151 16.80 -18.80 -12.22
C ASP A 151 15.99 -18.11 -13.37
N GLY A 152 16.04 -16.79 -13.41
CA GLY A 152 15.37 -15.96 -14.44
C GLY A 152 13.92 -15.57 -14.10
N GLU A 153 13.32 -16.08 -13.03
CA GLU A 153 11.97 -15.75 -12.57
C GLU A 153 12.01 -14.72 -11.44
N TYR A 154 11.14 -13.72 -11.46
CA TYR A 154 10.99 -12.76 -10.36
C TYR A 154 10.49 -13.43 -9.09
N LEU A 155 11.00 -13.01 -7.93
CA LEU A 155 10.49 -13.51 -6.65
C LEU A 155 8.97 -13.26 -6.51
N LEU A 156 8.45 -12.15 -7.01
CA LEU A 156 7.00 -11.87 -6.97
C LEU A 156 6.20 -12.91 -7.77
N ASP A 157 6.68 -13.31 -8.95
CA ASP A 157 6.05 -14.37 -9.74
C ASP A 157 6.19 -15.74 -9.05
N ILE A 158 7.33 -16.01 -8.42
CA ILE A 158 7.54 -17.21 -7.58
C ILE A 158 6.52 -17.24 -6.44
N ILE A 159 6.30 -16.12 -5.74
CA ILE A 159 5.27 -16.01 -4.69
C ILE A 159 3.90 -16.35 -5.28
N LYS A 160 3.52 -15.74 -6.39
CA LYS A 160 2.24 -15.99 -7.06
C LYS A 160 2.05 -17.47 -7.42
N ASN A 161 3.08 -18.09 -7.99
CA ASN A 161 3.02 -19.45 -8.49
C ASN A 161 3.02 -20.52 -7.37
N ASN A 162 3.43 -20.15 -6.16
CA ASN A 162 3.48 -21.04 -4.99
C ASN A 162 2.41 -20.73 -3.93
N THR A 163 1.39 -19.91 -4.24
CA THR A 163 0.28 -19.59 -3.34
C THR A 163 -1.06 -19.90 -3.98
N LYS A 164 -2.00 -20.39 -3.16
CA LYS A 164 -3.36 -20.74 -3.57
C LYS A 164 -4.40 -19.79 -2.98
N TYR A 165 -4.24 -19.40 -1.73
CA TYR A 165 -5.22 -18.63 -0.97
C TYR A 165 -4.87 -17.15 -0.91
N MET A 166 -3.59 -16.81 -1.01
CA MET A 166 -3.12 -15.43 -0.92
C MET A 166 -3.32 -14.68 -2.24
N GLY A 167 -3.95 -13.50 -2.18
CA GLY A 167 -4.03 -12.53 -3.28
C GLY A 167 -2.86 -11.55 -3.29
N PHE A 168 -2.96 -10.53 -4.14
CA PHE A 168 -1.91 -9.51 -4.30
C PHE A 168 -2.50 -8.11 -4.21
N GLU A 169 -1.79 -7.25 -3.52
CA GLU A 169 -1.90 -5.80 -3.58
C GLU A 169 -0.70 -5.29 -4.36
N LEU A 170 -0.93 -4.88 -5.60
CA LEU A 170 0.15 -4.40 -6.45
C LEU A 170 0.38 -2.90 -6.24
N ASP A 171 1.65 -2.50 -6.31
CA ASP A 171 2.08 -1.10 -6.23
C ASP A 171 2.75 -0.69 -7.54
N ILE A 172 2.18 0.32 -8.22
CA ILE A 172 2.61 0.75 -9.54
C ILE A 172 4.01 1.38 -9.54
N HIS A 173 4.39 2.08 -8.45
CA HIS A 173 5.72 2.65 -8.30
C HIS A 173 6.78 1.56 -8.19
N TRP A 174 6.54 0.58 -7.30
CA TRP A 174 7.52 -0.46 -7.05
C TRP A 174 7.66 -1.43 -8.22
N ILE A 175 6.59 -1.68 -8.99
CA ILE A 175 6.67 -2.42 -10.26
C ILE A 175 7.58 -1.67 -11.24
N HIS A 176 7.34 -0.37 -11.42
CA HIS A 176 8.16 0.44 -12.32
C HIS A 176 9.62 0.50 -11.86
N ARG A 177 9.86 0.70 -10.55
CA ARG A 177 11.20 0.68 -9.97
C ARG A 177 11.88 -0.68 -10.07
N GLY A 178 11.11 -1.77 -10.12
CA GLY A 178 11.57 -3.13 -10.42
C GLY A 178 11.97 -3.36 -11.88
N GLY A 179 11.80 -2.34 -12.76
CA GLY A 179 12.20 -2.39 -14.16
C GLY A 179 11.11 -2.90 -15.11
N GLU A 180 9.87 -3.01 -14.64
CA GLU A 180 8.73 -3.46 -15.44
C GLU A 180 7.77 -2.30 -15.78
N ASN A 181 7.03 -2.47 -16.87
CA ASN A 181 5.90 -1.59 -17.17
C ASN A 181 4.70 -1.99 -16.30
N PRO A 182 4.19 -1.10 -15.41
CA PRO A 182 3.14 -1.48 -14.49
C PRO A 182 1.84 -1.89 -15.19
N VAL A 183 1.47 -1.25 -16.29
CA VAL A 183 0.26 -1.60 -17.06
C VAL A 183 0.31 -3.04 -17.57
N GLU A 184 1.45 -3.45 -18.14
CA GLU A 184 1.61 -4.81 -18.64
C GLU A 184 1.81 -5.83 -17.52
N PHE A 185 2.46 -5.42 -16.44
CA PHE A 185 2.73 -6.30 -15.30
C PHE A 185 1.45 -6.66 -14.55
N ILE A 186 0.55 -5.69 -14.32
CA ILE A 186 -0.76 -5.91 -13.66
C ILE A 186 -1.55 -7.05 -14.33
N LYS A 187 -1.52 -7.14 -15.65
CA LYS A 187 -2.23 -8.19 -16.42
C LYS A 187 -1.81 -9.61 -16.05
N LYS A 188 -0.55 -9.80 -15.59
CA LYS A 188 -0.05 -11.11 -15.14
C LYS A 188 -0.75 -11.62 -13.86
N TYR A 189 -1.44 -10.71 -13.14
CA TYR A 189 -2.10 -10.97 -11.86
C TYR A 189 -3.62 -10.92 -11.96
N ASP A 190 -4.18 -11.03 -13.17
CA ASP A 190 -5.62 -11.06 -13.41
C ASP A 190 -6.34 -12.07 -12.50
N GLY A 191 -7.43 -11.64 -11.86
CA GLY A 191 -8.19 -12.40 -10.88
C GLY A 191 -7.52 -12.64 -9.53
N ARG A 192 -6.29 -12.14 -9.32
CA ARG A 192 -5.53 -12.31 -8.06
C ARG A 192 -5.30 -10.97 -7.34
N ILE A 193 -5.81 -9.85 -7.88
CA ILE A 193 -5.68 -8.51 -7.31
C ILE A 193 -7.05 -7.94 -6.97
N ARG A 194 -7.19 -7.39 -5.75
CA ARG A 194 -8.35 -6.57 -5.34
C ARG A 194 -7.94 -5.17 -4.91
N LEU A 195 -6.66 -4.99 -4.59
CA LEU A 195 -6.06 -3.76 -4.08
C LEU A 195 -4.95 -3.30 -5.01
N LEU A 196 -4.88 -1.99 -5.28
CA LEU A 196 -3.81 -1.36 -6.05
C LEU A 196 -3.32 -0.12 -5.32
N HIS A 197 -2.01 -0.02 -5.04
CA HIS A 197 -1.41 1.21 -4.56
C HIS A 197 -1.14 2.17 -5.72
N LEU A 198 -1.72 3.36 -5.59
CA LEU A 198 -1.43 4.51 -6.42
C LEU A 198 -0.31 5.31 -5.76
N LYS A 199 0.92 4.91 -6.01
CA LYS A 199 2.14 5.59 -5.54
C LYS A 199 2.85 6.15 -6.76
N ASP A 200 2.82 7.47 -6.92
CA ASP A 200 3.44 8.15 -8.05
C ASP A 200 4.83 8.68 -7.68
N TYR A 201 5.64 8.98 -8.66
CA TYR A 201 6.94 9.61 -8.47
C TYR A 201 7.25 10.57 -9.62
N ARG A 202 8.12 11.53 -9.34
CA ARG A 202 8.62 12.49 -10.32
C ARG A 202 10.14 12.57 -10.29
N ILE A 203 10.70 13.05 -11.38
CA ILE A 203 12.06 13.53 -11.40
C ILE A 203 12.02 15.02 -11.06
N ALA A 204 12.48 15.36 -9.86
CA ALA A 204 12.55 16.74 -9.41
C ALA A 204 13.71 17.50 -10.06
N GLU A 205 13.62 18.82 -10.09
CA GLU A 205 14.75 19.66 -10.55
C GLU A 205 15.99 19.41 -9.70
N VAL A 206 17.11 19.25 -10.38
CA VAL A 206 18.41 19.15 -9.72
C VAL A 206 18.81 20.55 -9.22
N LYS A 207 18.77 20.77 -7.92
CA LYS A 207 19.21 22.03 -7.32
C LYS A 207 20.72 22.04 -7.20
N LEU A 208 21.34 23.05 -7.81
CA LEU A 208 22.77 23.28 -7.70
C LEU A 208 23.10 23.78 -6.29
N PRO A 209 24.07 23.18 -5.57
CA PRO A 209 24.54 23.73 -4.30
C PRO A 209 25.24 25.08 -4.50
N GLU A 210 25.13 25.97 -3.51
CA GLU A 210 25.94 27.19 -3.50
C GLU A 210 27.44 26.83 -3.50
N GLY A 211 28.20 27.37 -4.47
CA GLY A 211 29.64 27.07 -4.64
C GLY A 211 29.94 26.03 -5.72
N GLY A 212 28.93 25.50 -6.40
CA GLY A 212 29.09 24.55 -7.51
C GLY A 212 29.21 23.11 -7.09
N TYR A 213 29.36 22.22 -8.07
CA TYR A 213 29.50 20.78 -7.85
C TYR A 213 30.94 20.34 -7.60
N ASN A 214 31.08 19.43 -6.65
CA ASN A 214 32.17 18.45 -6.64
C ASN A 214 31.58 17.06 -6.95
N PRO A 215 32.40 16.00 -7.16
CA PRO A 215 31.88 14.67 -7.51
C PRO A 215 30.89 14.10 -6.51
N GLU A 216 31.04 14.33 -5.22
CA GLU A 216 30.17 13.84 -4.17
C GLU A 216 28.82 14.55 -4.20
N THR A 217 28.80 15.88 -4.21
CA THR A 217 27.56 16.68 -4.26
C THR A 217 26.82 16.50 -5.58
N PHE A 218 27.54 16.24 -6.69
CA PHE A 218 26.93 15.88 -7.97
C PHE A 218 26.20 14.54 -7.86
N MET A 219 26.85 13.51 -7.36
CA MET A 219 26.22 12.17 -7.23
C MET A 219 25.03 12.23 -6.27
N GLN A 220 25.12 12.96 -5.17
CA GLN A 220 24.00 13.15 -4.26
C GLN A 220 22.83 13.85 -4.97
N ALA A 221 23.07 14.95 -5.67
CA ALA A 221 22.02 15.66 -6.40
C ALA A 221 21.42 14.80 -7.52
N PHE A 222 22.25 14.01 -8.22
CA PHE A 222 21.83 13.11 -9.29
C PHE A 222 20.93 11.96 -8.78
N THR A 223 21.19 11.46 -7.58
CA THR A 223 20.41 10.34 -7.01
C THR A 223 19.19 10.78 -6.21
N SER A 224 19.21 11.99 -5.62
CA SER A 224 18.13 12.50 -4.77
C SER A 224 16.99 13.17 -5.53
N ASN A 225 17.09 13.30 -6.86
CA ASN A 225 16.04 13.92 -7.68
C ASN A 225 14.87 12.99 -8.00
N VAL A 226 14.95 11.71 -7.67
CA VAL A 226 13.81 10.79 -7.74
C VAL A 226 12.99 10.95 -6.46
N GLN A 227 11.81 11.55 -6.58
CA GLN A 227 10.95 11.89 -5.45
C GLN A 227 9.57 11.27 -5.61
N PHE A 228 8.95 10.87 -4.49
CA PHE A 228 7.52 10.58 -4.50
C PHE A 228 6.73 11.83 -4.92
N ALA A 229 5.60 11.61 -5.54
CA ALA A 229 4.74 12.68 -6.01
C ALA A 229 3.30 12.43 -5.60
N GLU A 230 2.55 13.49 -5.50
CA GLU A 230 1.09 13.43 -5.47
C GLU A 230 0.62 12.74 -6.74
N VAL A 231 -0.40 11.88 -6.62
CA VAL A 231 -0.93 11.11 -7.75
C VAL A 231 -1.35 12.06 -8.88
N GLY A 232 -0.79 11.82 -10.07
CA GLY A 232 -1.00 12.67 -11.25
C GLY A 232 -0.04 13.86 -11.39
N GLU A 233 0.84 14.11 -10.41
CA GLU A 233 1.95 15.07 -10.50
C GLU A 233 3.26 14.39 -10.91
N GLY A 234 3.24 13.08 -11.06
CA GLY A 234 4.42 12.28 -11.35
C GLY A 234 4.51 11.83 -12.80
N ASN A 235 5.31 10.79 -12.99
CA ASN A 235 5.68 10.28 -14.31
C ASN A 235 5.01 8.94 -14.65
N LEU A 236 4.22 8.34 -13.74
CA LEU A 236 3.57 7.06 -13.99
C LEU A 236 2.28 7.21 -14.81
N PRO A 237 1.93 6.23 -15.65
CA PRO A 237 0.68 6.20 -16.39
C PRO A 237 -0.48 5.75 -15.46
N VAL A 238 -0.81 6.60 -14.47
CA VAL A 238 -1.76 6.28 -13.40
C VAL A 238 -3.11 5.85 -13.95
N LYS A 239 -3.65 6.57 -14.94
CA LYS A 239 -4.94 6.28 -15.53
C LYS A 239 -5.00 4.89 -16.14
N GLU A 240 -4.01 4.56 -16.97
CA GLU A 240 -3.91 3.27 -17.65
C GLU A 240 -3.71 2.12 -16.64
N CYS A 241 -2.96 2.36 -15.57
CA CYS A 241 -2.79 1.40 -14.48
C CYS A 241 -4.13 1.13 -13.77
N MET A 242 -4.90 2.18 -13.44
CA MET A 242 -6.20 2.05 -12.79
C MET A 242 -7.21 1.29 -13.67
N GLU A 243 -7.31 1.65 -14.95
CA GLU A 243 -8.20 1.00 -15.89
C GLU A 243 -7.85 -0.50 -16.08
N THR A 244 -6.55 -0.80 -16.19
CA THR A 244 -6.05 -2.17 -16.30
C THR A 244 -6.32 -2.98 -15.04
N ALA A 245 -6.03 -2.42 -13.86
CA ALA A 245 -6.26 -3.09 -12.59
C ALA A 245 -7.75 -3.35 -12.32
N LEU A 246 -8.62 -2.38 -12.66
CA LEU A 246 -10.08 -2.57 -12.59
C LEU A 246 -10.54 -3.73 -13.49
N ALA A 247 -10.00 -3.81 -14.70
CA ALA A 247 -10.29 -4.90 -15.63
C ALA A 247 -9.81 -6.26 -15.10
N CYS A 248 -8.67 -6.29 -14.38
CA CYS A 248 -8.08 -7.47 -13.75
C CYS A 248 -8.69 -7.82 -12.37
N GLY A 249 -9.69 -7.07 -11.89
CA GLY A 249 -10.44 -7.42 -10.68
C GLY A 249 -10.22 -6.50 -9.49
N SER A 250 -9.35 -5.49 -9.56
CA SER A 250 -9.18 -4.53 -8.48
C SER A 250 -10.47 -3.77 -8.16
N GLU A 251 -10.72 -3.59 -6.88
CA GLU A 251 -11.88 -2.90 -6.34
C GLU A 251 -11.47 -1.62 -5.62
N TYR A 252 -10.27 -1.60 -5.02
CA TYR A 252 -9.76 -0.51 -4.20
C TYR A 252 -8.45 0.03 -4.79
N PHE A 253 -8.35 1.36 -4.80
CA PHE A 253 -7.24 2.12 -5.36
C PHE A 253 -6.74 3.08 -4.28
N LEU A 254 -5.60 2.77 -3.68
CA LEU A 254 -5.16 3.37 -2.43
C LEU A 254 -3.96 4.29 -2.67
N ILE A 255 -4.15 5.57 -2.41
CA ILE A 255 -3.09 6.58 -2.53
C ILE A 255 -2.10 6.36 -1.41
N GLU A 256 -0.83 6.16 -1.76
CA GLU A 256 0.28 6.09 -0.83
C GLU A 256 1.41 7.03 -1.25
N GLN A 257 1.93 7.79 -0.28
CA GLN A 257 3.09 8.67 -0.48
C GLN A 257 3.97 8.60 0.76
N ASP A 258 5.17 8.04 0.61
CA ASP A 258 6.08 7.80 1.74
C ASP A 258 6.72 9.09 2.28
N ASP A 259 6.89 10.09 1.42
CA ASP A 259 7.43 11.41 1.79
C ASP A 259 6.70 12.52 1.03
N THR A 260 6.24 13.52 1.73
CA THR A 260 5.60 14.73 1.17
C THR A 260 6.57 15.90 1.04
N TYR A 261 7.85 15.70 1.37
CA TYR A 261 8.92 16.70 1.28
C TYR A 261 8.59 18.03 2.01
N GLY A 262 7.98 17.89 3.20
CA GLY A 262 7.61 19.02 4.06
C GLY A 262 6.23 19.63 3.78
N ARG A 263 5.49 19.15 2.76
CA ARG A 263 4.09 19.53 2.57
C ARG A 263 3.22 18.83 3.63
N ASP A 264 2.15 19.49 4.05
CA ASP A 264 1.14 18.85 4.91
C ASP A 264 0.51 17.65 4.19
N PRO A 265 0.41 16.46 4.81
CA PRO A 265 -0.16 15.29 4.16
C PRO A 265 -1.59 15.49 3.64
N PHE A 266 -2.43 16.29 4.30
CA PHE A 266 -3.77 16.59 3.83
C PHE A 266 -3.76 17.47 2.57
N GLU A 267 -2.78 18.39 2.43
CA GLU A 267 -2.60 19.13 1.19
C GLU A 267 -2.15 18.22 0.04
N SER A 268 -1.23 17.29 0.28
CA SER A 268 -0.81 16.29 -0.72
C SER A 268 -1.98 15.40 -1.15
N LEU A 269 -2.80 14.95 -0.20
CA LEU A 269 -4.00 14.17 -0.50
C LEU A 269 -5.03 14.98 -1.30
N LYS A 270 -5.20 16.26 -0.98
CA LYS A 270 -6.08 17.15 -1.75
C LYS A 270 -5.62 17.28 -3.20
N ILE A 271 -4.32 17.47 -3.44
CA ILE A 271 -3.75 17.53 -4.81
C ILE A 271 -4.00 16.22 -5.55
N SER A 272 -3.70 15.09 -4.94
CA SER A 272 -3.93 13.77 -5.53
C SER A 272 -5.41 13.57 -5.90
N ARG A 273 -6.33 13.95 -5.00
CA ARG A 273 -7.78 13.90 -5.25
C ARG A 273 -8.19 14.78 -6.44
N ASP A 274 -7.76 16.04 -6.43
CA ASP A 274 -8.12 16.98 -7.47
C ASP A 274 -7.62 16.53 -8.86
N ASN A 275 -6.45 15.88 -8.91
CA ASN A 275 -5.91 15.30 -10.15
C ASN A 275 -6.72 14.09 -10.62
N LEU A 276 -7.08 13.18 -9.71
CA LEU A 276 -7.91 12.03 -10.04
C LEU A 276 -9.32 12.43 -10.50
N ILE A 277 -9.90 13.50 -9.94
CA ILE A 277 -11.14 14.09 -10.43
C ILE A 277 -10.99 14.62 -11.86
N LYS A 278 -9.89 15.34 -12.16
CA LYS A 278 -9.59 15.80 -13.53
C LYS A 278 -9.43 14.65 -14.53
N LEU A 279 -8.95 13.49 -14.06
CA LEU A 279 -8.86 12.26 -14.86
C LEU A 279 -10.21 11.56 -15.06
N GLY A 280 -11.29 12.02 -14.40
CA GLY A 280 -12.65 11.51 -14.56
C GLY A 280 -13.08 10.49 -13.48
N TYR A 281 -12.42 10.45 -12.33
CA TYR A 281 -12.69 9.48 -11.25
C TYR A 281 -13.42 10.08 -10.05
N GLU A 282 -14.18 11.17 -10.23
CA GLU A 282 -14.90 11.85 -9.14
C GLU A 282 -15.85 10.91 -8.38
N ASP A 283 -16.58 10.07 -9.10
CA ASP A 283 -17.53 9.11 -8.53
C ASP A 283 -16.88 7.89 -7.82
N TRP A 284 -15.56 7.77 -7.91
CA TRP A 284 -14.82 6.70 -7.22
C TRP A 284 -14.42 7.04 -5.79
N PHE A 285 -14.69 8.25 -5.31
CA PHE A 285 -14.38 8.66 -3.93
C PHE A 285 -15.51 8.36 -2.95
N THR A 286 -16.68 7.95 -3.44
CA THR A 286 -17.85 7.62 -2.61
C THR A 286 -18.34 6.21 -2.87
N LEU A 287 -18.91 5.58 -1.83
CA LEU A 287 -19.50 4.23 -1.90
C LEU A 287 -20.66 4.12 -2.89
#